data_5a28408fa6e5c40eb976428c4a7e661f
#
_entry.id   5a28408fa6e5c40eb976428c4a7e661f
#
_cell.length_a   1.000
_cell.length_b   1.000
_cell.length_c   1.000
_cell.angle_alpha   90.00
_cell.angle_beta   90.00
_cell.angle_gamma   90.00
#
_symmetry.space_group_name_H-M   'P 1'
#
loop_
_entity.id
_entity.type
_entity.pdbx_description
1 polymer ?
#
loop_
_entity_poly.entity_id
_entity_poly.type
_entity_poly.pdbx_seq_one_letter_code
_entity_poly.pdbx_strand_id
1 'polypeptide(L)'
;VYSISSLLYHLSNINSVWFDTNGQRVVYEHLNIILEEIELYFHPELQRTYLKRLFDGIKQVDIPNIKSLNICFVTHSPFVLSDIPARNILALKKDTRDTEKISLSTFGANIHEMLKNSFFLKNGSIGDYASWVITQIIESLQNVADKKEIINTGVELHDKIMLIDEPLVRDVLLKEYHKVFPDMSK
;
A
#
# COMPACT_ATOMS: atom_id res chain seq x y z
N VAL A 1 -6.30 -3.48 17.36
CA VAL A 1 -6.38 -3.15 18.78
C VAL A 1 -5.68 -4.22 19.60
N TYR A 2 -5.96 -5.53 19.42
CA TYR A 2 -5.32 -6.60 20.20
C TYR A 2 -3.78 -6.63 20.10
N SER A 3 -3.19 -6.36 18.93
CA SER A 3 -1.74 -6.37 18.75
C SER A 3 -1.03 -5.31 19.59
N ILE A 4 -1.56 -4.08 19.64
CA ILE A 4 -0.99 -3.01 20.49
C ILE A 4 -1.15 -3.37 21.97
N SER A 5 -2.34 -3.77 22.39
CA SER A 5 -2.59 -4.14 23.80
C SER A 5 -1.71 -5.30 24.27
N SER A 6 -1.52 -6.32 23.41
CA SER A 6 -0.63 -7.45 23.69
C SER A 6 0.82 -7.00 23.83
N LEU A 7 1.30 -6.16 22.91
CA LEU A 7 2.65 -5.62 22.97
C LEU A 7 2.88 -4.79 24.24
N LEU A 8 1.95 -3.90 24.59
CA LEU A 8 2.02 -3.08 25.79
C LEU A 8 2.03 -3.93 27.07
N TYR A 9 1.21 -4.99 27.11
CA TYR A 9 1.20 -5.95 28.19
C TYR A 9 2.55 -6.66 28.36
N HIS A 10 3.16 -7.11 27.25
CA HIS A 10 4.47 -7.74 27.30
C HIS A 10 5.56 -6.75 27.73
N LEU A 11 5.52 -5.52 27.26
CA LEU A 11 6.45 -4.47 27.66
C LEU A 11 6.36 -4.18 29.15
N SER A 12 5.16 -4.04 29.71
CA SER A 12 4.99 -3.78 31.15
C SER A 12 5.49 -4.92 32.06
N ASN A 13 5.50 -6.15 31.54
CA ASN A 13 5.86 -7.33 32.31
C ASN A 13 7.27 -7.87 32.03
N ILE A 14 8.01 -7.31 31.06
CA ILE A 14 9.26 -7.91 30.56
C ILE A 14 10.29 -8.11 31.66
N ASN A 15 10.42 -7.17 32.58
CA ASN A 15 11.36 -7.24 33.68
C ASN A 15 10.78 -7.85 34.97
N SER A 16 9.55 -8.34 34.97
CA SER A 16 8.89 -8.94 36.11
C SER A 16 8.82 -10.47 36.07
N VAL A 17 9.00 -11.08 34.90
CA VAL A 17 8.66 -12.48 34.64
C VAL A 17 9.89 -13.38 34.45
N TRP A 18 11.02 -12.84 34.00
CA TRP A 18 12.17 -13.63 33.60
C TRP A 18 13.19 -13.79 34.71
N PHE A 19 13.61 -15.05 34.92
CA PHE A 19 14.68 -15.43 35.86
C PHE A 19 15.74 -16.26 35.11
N ASP A 20 16.99 -16.15 35.51
CA ASP A 20 18.06 -17.00 34.98
C ASP A 20 18.00 -18.44 35.55
N THR A 21 18.90 -19.30 35.08
CA THR A 21 19.01 -20.71 35.54
C THR A 21 19.34 -20.84 37.01
N ASN A 22 19.87 -19.80 37.64
CA ASN A 22 20.22 -19.76 39.09
C ASN A 22 19.08 -19.13 39.92
N GLY A 23 17.92 -18.83 39.29
CA GLY A 23 16.80 -18.18 39.95
C GLY A 23 17.00 -16.67 40.18
N GLN A 24 18.02 -16.06 39.55
CA GLN A 24 18.21 -14.62 39.59
C GLN A 24 17.35 -13.95 38.53
N ARG A 25 16.80 -12.79 38.86
CA ARG A 25 15.95 -12.02 37.93
C ARG A 25 16.78 -11.46 36.78
N VAL A 26 16.36 -11.79 35.54
CA VAL A 26 16.97 -11.20 34.36
C VAL A 26 16.33 -9.83 34.11
N VAL A 27 17.18 -8.81 33.99
CA VAL A 27 16.75 -7.43 33.72
C VAL A 27 17.23 -7.03 32.33
N TYR A 28 16.28 -6.71 31.45
CA TYR A 28 16.56 -6.18 30.14
C TYR A 28 16.62 -4.64 30.20
N GLU A 29 17.66 -4.08 29.62
CA GLU A 29 17.84 -2.62 29.56
C GLU A 29 17.61 -2.07 28.13
N HIS A 30 17.78 -2.92 27.12
CA HIS A 30 17.66 -2.55 25.72
C HIS A 30 16.76 -3.55 25.01
N LEU A 31 15.74 -3.05 24.31
CA LEU A 31 14.78 -3.88 23.59
C LEU A 31 14.78 -3.55 22.10
N ASN A 32 14.82 -4.60 21.28
CA ASN A 32 14.56 -4.51 19.85
C ASN A 32 13.26 -5.26 19.56
N ILE A 33 12.31 -4.58 18.97
CA ILE A 33 11.01 -5.13 18.59
C ILE A 33 10.94 -5.11 17.05
N ILE A 34 10.65 -6.24 16.45
CA ILE A 34 10.41 -6.36 15.03
C ILE A 34 8.92 -6.63 14.84
N LEU A 35 8.26 -5.76 14.08
CA LEU A 35 6.85 -5.83 13.75
C LEU A 35 6.72 -6.06 12.25
N GLU A 36 6.43 -7.31 11.88
CA GLU A 36 6.34 -7.73 10.49
C GLU A 36 4.86 -7.79 10.06
N GLU A 37 4.51 -7.00 9.04
CA GLU A 37 3.19 -6.94 8.40
C GLU A 37 2.00 -6.97 9.35
N ILE A 38 2.15 -6.36 10.53
CA ILE A 38 1.12 -6.41 11.58
C ILE A 38 -0.18 -5.70 11.17
N GLU A 39 -0.09 -4.84 10.16
CA GLU A 39 -1.20 -4.10 9.59
C GLU A 39 -1.97 -4.88 8.50
N LEU A 40 -1.55 -6.07 8.12
CA LEU A 40 -2.04 -6.81 6.96
C LEU A 40 -3.57 -6.99 6.96
N TYR A 41 -4.15 -7.20 8.14
CA TYR A 41 -5.61 -7.39 8.30
C TYR A 41 -6.31 -6.13 8.82
N PHE A 42 -5.64 -4.98 8.85
CA PHE A 42 -6.24 -3.76 9.36
C PHE A 42 -6.98 -3.01 8.25
N HIS A 43 -8.16 -2.51 8.61
CA HIS A 43 -8.82 -1.51 7.78
C HIS A 43 -7.87 -0.29 7.57
N PRO A 44 -7.85 0.35 6.38
CA PRO A 44 -6.96 1.48 6.08
C PRO A 44 -6.94 2.56 7.16
N GLU A 45 -8.07 2.88 7.77
CA GLU A 45 -8.14 3.86 8.87
C GLU A 45 -7.38 3.40 10.13
N LEU A 46 -7.34 2.10 10.41
CA LEU A 46 -6.53 1.57 11.50
C LEU A 46 -5.05 1.60 11.17
N GLN A 47 -4.67 1.34 9.92
CA GLN A 47 -3.29 1.47 9.46
C GLN A 47 -2.80 2.92 9.60
N ARG A 48 -3.62 3.89 9.18
CA ARG A 48 -3.34 5.32 9.27
C ARG A 48 -3.11 5.81 10.70
N THR A 49 -3.80 5.25 11.67
CA THR A 49 -3.71 5.67 13.09
C THR A 49 -2.78 4.81 13.92
N TYR A 50 -2.19 3.77 13.33
CA TYR A 50 -1.49 2.72 14.06
C TYR A 50 -0.27 3.21 14.83
N LEU A 51 0.68 3.91 14.16
CA LEU A 51 1.91 4.39 14.81
C LEU A 51 1.61 5.35 15.95
N LYS A 52 0.69 6.28 15.72
CA LYS A 52 0.30 7.23 16.77
C LYS A 52 -0.24 6.50 18.00
N ARG A 53 -1.16 5.56 17.81
CA ARG A 53 -1.73 4.76 18.91
C ARG A 53 -0.69 3.92 19.63
N LEU A 54 0.25 3.33 18.89
CA LEU A 54 1.33 2.55 19.46
C LEU A 54 2.23 3.44 20.36
N PHE A 55 2.67 4.58 19.85
CA PHE A 55 3.52 5.49 20.62
C PHE A 55 2.79 6.12 21.81
N ASP A 56 1.53 6.47 21.65
CA ASP A 56 0.73 6.97 22.78
C ASP A 56 0.56 5.88 23.86
N GLY A 57 0.37 4.63 23.46
CA GLY A 57 0.32 3.49 24.38
C GLY A 57 1.63 3.26 25.10
N ILE A 58 2.76 3.25 24.38
CA ILE A 58 4.09 3.06 24.98
C ILE A 58 4.39 4.15 26.03
N LYS A 59 4.01 5.41 25.77
CA LYS A 59 4.19 6.51 26.73
C LYS A 59 3.38 6.35 28.01
N GLN A 60 2.29 5.58 27.99
CA GLN A 60 1.43 5.35 29.14
C GLN A 60 1.84 4.14 29.98
N VAL A 61 2.70 3.28 29.45
CA VAL A 61 3.17 2.08 30.14
C VAL A 61 4.43 2.41 30.90
N ASP A 62 4.44 2.04 32.18
CA ASP A 62 5.68 2.04 32.97
C ASP A 62 6.55 0.85 32.57
N ILE A 63 7.73 1.14 32.04
CA ILE A 63 8.69 0.13 31.57
C ILE A 63 9.98 0.28 32.42
N PRO A 64 10.00 -0.26 33.60
CA PRO A 64 11.12 -0.08 34.53
C PRO A 64 12.41 -0.71 33.98
N ASN A 65 13.51 0.01 34.15
CA ASN A 65 14.88 -0.39 33.77
C ASN A 65 15.15 -0.41 32.25
N ILE A 66 14.18 -0.07 31.38
CA ILE A 66 14.42 0.02 29.93
C ILE A 66 15.06 1.37 29.61
N LYS A 67 16.31 1.33 29.12
CA LYS A 67 17.08 2.50 28.69
C LYS A 67 16.85 2.85 27.23
N SER A 68 16.58 1.85 26.38
CA SER A 68 16.28 2.08 24.95
C SER A 68 15.28 1.06 24.42
N LEU A 69 14.41 1.55 23.53
CA LEU A 69 13.44 0.77 22.79
C LEU A 69 13.61 1.10 21.31
N ASN A 70 14.00 0.11 20.52
CA ASN A 70 14.09 0.21 19.08
C ASN A 70 12.96 -0.61 18.45
N ILE A 71 12.19 0.00 17.53
CA ILE A 71 11.08 -0.66 16.86
C ILE A 71 11.36 -0.64 15.35
N CYS A 72 11.45 -1.83 14.77
CA CYS A 72 11.61 -2.03 13.34
C CYS A 72 10.26 -2.50 12.74
N PHE A 73 9.75 -1.77 11.78
CA PHE A 73 8.57 -2.15 11.01
C PHE A 73 9.01 -2.77 9.69
N VAL A 74 8.54 -3.98 9.40
CA VAL A 74 8.60 -4.58 8.07
C VAL A 74 7.18 -4.48 7.50
N THR A 75 6.99 -3.65 6.48
CA THR A 75 5.64 -3.26 6.06
C THR A 75 5.58 -2.94 4.56
N HIS A 76 4.41 -3.19 3.97
CA HIS A 76 4.02 -2.72 2.64
C HIS A 76 2.97 -1.59 2.71
N SER A 77 2.62 -1.09 3.90
CA SER A 77 1.60 -0.06 4.06
C SER A 77 2.14 1.35 3.82
N PRO A 78 1.61 2.09 2.84
CA PRO A 78 1.96 3.48 2.64
C PRO A 78 1.54 4.37 3.82
N PHE A 79 0.51 3.97 4.56
CA PHE A 79 0.06 4.66 5.76
C PHE A 79 1.12 4.63 6.87
N VAL A 80 1.69 3.45 7.12
CA VAL A 80 2.77 3.29 8.10
C VAL A 80 4.01 4.08 7.67
N LEU A 81 4.38 4.01 6.38
CA LEU A 81 5.53 4.73 5.86
C LEU A 81 5.35 6.25 5.90
N SER A 82 4.12 6.77 5.75
CA SER A 82 3.85 8.21 5.81
C SER A 82 4.10 8.82 7.20
N ASP A 83 4.18 7.99 8.23
CA ASP A 83 4.49 8.40 9.60
C ASP A 83 5.99 8.25 9.96
N ILE A 84 6.83 7.77 9.01
CA ILE A 84 8.26 7.51 9.25
C ILE A 84 9.12 8.40 8.35
N PRO A 85 10.12 9.14 8.91
CA PRO A 85 11.04 9.91 8.10
C PRO A 85 11.85 9.03 7.13
N ALA A 86 12.06 9.49 5.91
CA ALA A 86 12.74 8.76 4.84
C ALA A 86 14.12 8.21 5.22
N ARG A 87 14.87 8.96 6.04
CA ARG A 87 16.19 8.55 6.54
C ARG A 87 16.15 7.27 7.41
N ASN A 88 14.98 6.91 7.94
CA ASN A 88 14.77 5.75 8.80
C ASN A 88 14.13 4.58 8.01
N ILE A 89 14.04 4.69 6.69
CA ILE A 89 13.43 3.67 5.83
C ILE A 89 14.50 3.02 4.97
N LEU A 90 14.49 1.69 4.96
CA LEU A 90 15.26 0.86 4.05
C LEU A 90 14.29 0.21 3.04
N ALA A 91 14.41 0.57 1.77
CA ALA A 91 13.62 -0.08 0.73
C ALA A 91 14.39 -1.28 0.17
N LEU A 92 13.75 -2.44 0.13
CA LEU A 92 14.30 -3.68 -0.38
C LEU A 92 13.75 -3.96 -1.78
N LYS A 93 14.64 -4.22 -2.74
CA LYS A 93 14.30 -4.70 -4.10
C LYS A 93 14.66 -6.18 -4.24
N LYS A 94 13.83 -6.93 -4.96
CA LYS A 94 13.97 -8.39 -5.10
C LYS A 94 15.30 -8.84 -5.72
N ASP A 95 15.90 -8.10 -6.63
CA ASP A 95 17.02 -8.56 -7.47
C ASP A 95 18.27 -7.68 -7.42
N THR A 96 18.37 -6.74 -6.51
CA THR A 96 19.56 -5.90 -6.40
C THR A 96 20.21 -6.07 -5.02
N ARG A 97 21.52 -6.39 -5.02
CA ARG A 97 22.35 -6.33 -3.82
C ARG A 97 22.60 -4.88 -3.38
N ASP A 98 22.22 -3.93 -4.20
CA ASP A 98 22.34 -2.50 -3.93
C ASP A 98 21.06 -1.99 -3.29
N THR A 99 21.17 -1.63 -2.03
CA THR A 99 20.18 -0.79 -1.36
C THR A 99 20.28 0.61 -1.99
N GLU A 100 19.57 0.83 -3.09
CA GLU A 100 19.43 2.18 -3.60
C GLU A 100 18.74 3.01 -2.52
N LYS A 101 19.40 4.10 -2.12
CA LYS A 101 18.75 5.18 -1.38
C LYS A 101 17.67 5.75 -2.29
N ILE A 102 16.46 5.20 -2.16
CA ILE A 102 15.32 5.73 -2.87
C ILE A 102 15.11 7.13 -2.30
N SER A 103 15.08 8.13 -3.16
CA SER A 103 14.68 9.49 -2.79
C SER A 103 13.18 9.49 -2.49
N LEU A 104 12.83 8.95 -1.32
CA LEU A 104 11.47 8.83 -0.84
C LEU A 104 11.15 10.07 -0.01
N SER A 105 10.18 10.83 -0.45
CA SER A 105 9.47 11.75 0.42
C SER A 105 8.38 10.94 1.13
N THR A 106 8.54 10.63 2.42
CA THR A 106 7.62 9.75 3.16
C THR A 106 6.89 10.46 4.28
N PHE A 107 7.58 11.14 5.17
CA PHE A 107 6.97 11.76 6.34
C PHE A 107 5.97 12.88 5.94
N GLY A 108 4.68 12.64 6.22
CA GLY A 108 3.60 13.55 5.83
C GLY A 108 3.30 13.60 4.33
N ALA A 109 3.87 12.69 3.54
CA ALA A 109 3.62 12.65 2.10
C ALA A 109 2.24 12.09 1.77
N ASN A 110 1.71 12.47 0.60
CA ASN A 110 0.47 11.95 0.08
C ASN A 110 0.62 10.47 -0.30
N ILE A 111 -0.27 9.63 0.18
CA ILE A 111 -0.26 8.18 -0.03
C ILE A 111 -0.30 7.82 -1.52
N HIS A 112 -1.08 8.54 -2.33
CA HIS A 112 -1.18 8.28 -3.77
C HIS A 112 0.16 8.52 -4.48
N GLU A 113 0.89 9.57 -4.08
CA GLU A 113 2.24 9.83 -4.61
C GLU A 113 3.24 8.79 -4.14
N MET A 114 3.12 8.35 -2.90
CA MET A 114 3.96 7.28 -2.37
C MET A 114 3.73 5.96 -3.10
N LEU A 115 2.48 5.57 -3.35
CA LEU A 115 2.14 4.38 -4.14
C LEU A 115 2.74 4.46 -5.54
N LYS A 116 2.63 5.62 -6.21
CA LYS A 116 3.13 5.83 -7.57
C LYS A 116 4.65 5.80 -7.65
N ASN A 117 5.35 6.40 -6.68
CA ASN A 117 6.79 6.63 -6.75
C ASN A 117 7.62 5.63 -5.92
N SER A 118 7.03 5.07 -4.85
CA SER A 118 7.78 4.35 -3.81
C SER A 118 7.56 2.85 -3.82
N PHE A 119 6.38 2.40 -4.27
CA PHE A 119 6.03 0.98 -4.27
C PHE A 119 6.35 0.26 -5.59
N PHE A 120 7.15 0.90 -6.45
CA PHE A 120 7.60 0.31 -7.72
C PHE A 120 6.46 -0.14 -8.65
N LEU A 121 5.32 0.55 -8.60
CA LEU A 121 4.22 0.31 -9.54
C LEU A 121 4.64 0.78 -10.94
N LYS A 122 5.27 -0.11 -11.70
CA LYS A 122 5.80 0.18 -13.04
C LYS A 122 4.68 0.49 -14.06
N ASN A 123 3.49 -0.06 -13.84
CA ASN A 123 2.39 -0.06 -14.81
C ASN A 123 1.23 0.85 -14.39
N GLY A 124 1.45 1.80 -13.47
CA GLY A 124 0.40 2.73 -13.02
C GLY A 124 -0.45 2.21 -11.85
N SER A 125 -1.55 2.91 -11.57
CA SER A 125 -2.44 2.66 -10.41
C SER A 125 -3.74 1.93 -10.78
N ILE A 126 -3.83 1.40 -12.00
CA ILE A 126 -4.98 0.64 -12.50
C ILE A 126 -4.63 -0.85 -12.44
N GLY A 127 -5.58 -1.69 -12.05
CA GLY A 127 -5.39 -3.14 -12.03
C GLY A 127 -5.07 -3.70 -13.42
N ASP A 128 -4.21 -4.70 -13.49
CA ASP A 128 -3.72 -5.27 -14.77
C ASP A 128 -4.85 -5.77 -15.67
N TYR A 129 -5.91 -6.37 -15.09
CA TYR A 129 -7.06 -6.83 -15.86
C TYR A 129 -7.83 -5.66 -16.52
N ALA A 130 -8.08 -4.58 -15.76
CA ALA A 130 -8.73 -3.39 -16.30
C ALA A 130 -7.86 -2.72 -17.38
N SER A 131 -6.56 -2.63 -17.17
CA SER A 131 -5.59 -2.13 -18.16
C SER A 131 -5.61 -2.97 -19.43
N TRP A 132 -5.66 -4.29 -19.29
CA TRP A 132 -5.78 -5.21 -20.44
C TRP A 132 -7.09 -4.99 -21.21
N VAL A 133 -8.24 -4.89 -20.51
CA VAL A 133 -9.53 -4.62 -21.15
C VAL A 133 -9.51 -3.28 -21.91
N ILE A 134 -8.97 -2.23 -21.30
CA ILE A 134 -8.83 -0.91 -21.94
C ILE A 134 -7.98 -1.01 -23.22
N THR A 135 -6.86 -1.74 -23.14
CA THR A 135 -5.99 -1.98 -24.30
C THR A 135 -6.74 -2.71 -25.42
N GLN A 136 -7.51 -3.76 -25.10
CA GLN A 136 -8.33 -4.48 -26.07
C GLN A 136 -9.40 -3.59 -26.74
N ILE A 137 -10.00 -2.67 -25.99
CA ILE A 137 -10.95 -1.68 -26.55
C ILE A 137 -10.22 -0.75 -27.54
N ILE A 138 -9.04 -0.24 -27.17
CA ILE A 138 -8.24 0.64 -28.04
C ILE A 138 -7.84 -0.08 -29.33
N GLU A 139 -7.31 -1.31 -29.23
CA GLU A 139 -6.92 -2.12 -30.37
C GLU A 139 -8.13 -2.42 -31.29
N SER A 140 -9.30 -2.73 -30.69
CA SER A 140 -10.51 -2.97 -31.44
C SER A 140 -10.99 -1.71 -32.19
N LEU A 141 -10.93 -0.53 -31.56
CA LEU A 141 -11.28 0.74 -32.21
C LEU A 141 -10.33 1.10 -33.36
N GLN A 142 -9.04 0.73 -33.25
CA GLN A 142 -8.05 0.98 -34.30
C GLN A 142 -8.15 0.02 -35.48
N ASN A 143 -8.58 -1.22 -35.25
CA ASN A 143 -8.57 -2.29 -36.22
C ASN A 143 -9.94 -2.50 -36.94
N VAL A 144 -10.93 -1.63 -36.73
CA VAL A 144 -12.24 -1.71 -37.43
C VAL A 144 -12.08 -1.34 -38.91
N ALA A 145 -11.65 -2.32 -39.70
CA ALA A 145 -11.43 -2.16 -41.13
C ALA A 145 -12.56 -2.74 -42.03
N ASP A 146 -13.45 -3.59 -41.48
CA ASP A 146 -14.48 -4.28 -42.28
C ASP A 146 -15.91 -3.99 -41.80
N LYS A 147 -16.72 -3.40 -42.73
CA LYS A 147 -18.04 -2.85 -42.44
C LYS A 147 -19.20 -3.85 -42.18
N LYS A 148 -18.99 -5.16 -42.25
CA LYS A 148 -20.10 -6.14 -42.17
C LYS A 148 -20.37 -6.72 -40.76
N GLU A 149 -19.41 -6.67 -39.80
CA GLU A 149 -19.61 -7.08 -38.42
C GLU A 149 -19.83 -5.90 -37.45
N ILE A 150 -20.01 -4.71 -37.97
CA ILE A 150 -19.89 -3.43 -37.26
C ILE A 150 -20.93 -3.26 -36.15
N ILE A 151 -22.18 -3.71 -36.32
CA ILE A 151 -23.28 -3.37 -35.41
C ILE A 151 -23.14 -4.11 -34.07
N ASN A 152 -22.94 -5.41 -34.09
CA ASN A 152 -22.78 -6.20 -32.84
C ASN A 152 -21.48 -5.85 -32.13
N THR A 153 -20.39 -5.67 -32.87
CA THR A 153 -19.08 -5.24 -32.32
C THR A 153 -19.15 -3.85 -31.72
N GLY A 154 -19.91 -2.92 -32.34
CA GLY A 154 -20.11 -1.57 -31.83
C GLY A 154 -20.86 -1.56 -30.51
N VAL A 155 -21.93 -2.31 -30.35
CA VAL A 155 -22.69 -2.41 -29.10
C VAL A 155 -21.83 -2.99 -27.97
N GLU A 156 -21.13 -4.10 -28.25
CA GLU A 156 -20.24 -4.70 -27.26
C GLU A 156 -19.09 -3.75 -26.79
N LEU A 157 -18.51 -3.00 -27.72
CA LEU A 157 -17.46 -2.03 -27.41
C LEU A 157 -18.01 -0.87 -26.59
N HIS A 158 -19.18 -0.35 -26.94
CA HIS A 158 -19.84 0.69 -26.14
C HIS A 158 -20.10 0.22 -24.72
N ASP A 159 -20.67 -0.97 -24.54
CA ASP A 159 -20.96 -1.52 -23.23
C ASP A 159 -19.66 -1.70 -22.40
N LYS A 160 -18.58 -2.18 -23.02
CA LYS A 160 -17.28 -2.30 -22.37
C LYS A 160 -16.70 -0.93 -21.95
N ILE A 161 -16.85 0.11 -22.78
CA ILE A 161 -16.43 1.47 -22.46
C ILE A 161 -17.23 2.02 -21.29
N MET A 162 -18.54 1.75 -21.23
CA MET A 162 -19.41 2.20 -20.14
C MET A 162 -19.12 1.53 -18.79
N LEU A 163 -18.42 0.39 -18.77
CA LEU A 163 -17.92 -0.24 -17.53
C LEU A 163 -16.72 0.49 -16.91
N ILE A 164 -16.09 1.41 -17.64
CA ILE A 164 -14.92 2.13 -17.15
C ILE A 164 -15.38 3.27 -16.23
N ASP A 165 -15.07 3.18 -14.96
CA ASP A 165 -15.46 4.19 -13.96
C ASP A 165 -14.60 5.46 -13.99
N GLU A 166 -13.35 5.38 -14.51
CA GLU A 166 -12.48 6.55 -14.63
C GLU A 166 -13.00 7.51 -15.72
N PRO A 167 -13.54 8.70 -15.35
CA PRO A 167 -14.27 9.56 -16.30
C PRO A 167 -13.40 10.01 -17.46
N LEU A 168 -12.14 10.36 -17.20
CA LEU A 168 -11.22 10.85 -18.23
C LEU A 168 -10.93 9.79 -19.30
N VAL A 169 -10.67 8.56 -18.86
CA VAL A 169 -10.41 7.42 -19.76
C VAL A 169 -11.65 7.10 -20.57
N ARG A 170 -12.80 7.01 -19.91
CA ARG A 170 -14.09 6.74 -20.56
C ARG A 170 -14.43 7.79 -21.62
N ASP A 171 -14.29 9.08 -21.30
CA ASP A 171 -14.62 10.18 -22.22
C ASP A 171 -13.70 10.18 -23.44
N VAL A 172 -12.42 9.87 -23.28
CA VAL A 172 -11.49 9.74 -24.41
C VAL A 172 -11.89 8.57 -25.31
N LEU A 173 -12.19 7.40 -24.71
CA LEU A 173 -12.60 6.22 -25.48
C LEU A 173 -13.96 6.42 -26.18
N LEU A 174 -14.92 7.09 -25.56
CA LEU A 174 -16.19 7.45 -26.21
C LEU A 174 -15.98 8.39 -27.40
N LYS A 175 -15.07 9.37 -27.29
CA LYS A 175 -14.75 10.24 -28.44
C LYS A 175 -14.18 9.45 -29.61
N GLU A 176 -13.25 8.51 -29.34
CA GLU A 176 -12.72 7.65 -30.41
C GLU A 176 -13.80 6.70 -30.96
N TYR A 177 -14.62 6.12 -30.07
CA TYR A 177 -15.75 5.28 -30.46
C TYR A 177 -16.71 6.01 -31.43
N HIS A 178 -17.11 7.24 -31.12
CA HIS A 178 -18.03 8.02 -32.00
C HIS A 178 -17.41 8.43 -33.33
N LYS A 179 -16.08 8.47 -33.45
CA LYS A 179 -15.43 8.65 -34.76
C LYS A 179 -15.55 7.40 -35.62
N VAL A 180 -15.47 6.22 -35.01
CA VAL A 180 -15.57 4.94 -35.74
C VAL A 180 -17.02 4.55 -36.00
N PHE A 181 -17.94 4.86 -35.06
CA PHE A 181 -19.37 4.51 -35.11
C PHE A 181 -20.28 5.75 -35.02
N PRO A 182 -20.30 6.64 -36.01
CA PRO A 182 -21.06 7.90 -35.95
C PRO A 182 -22.57 7.70 -35.84
N ASP A 183 -23.12 6.60 -36.40
CA ASP A 183 -24.56 6.33 -36.42
C ASP A 183 -25.10 5.76 -35.08
N MET A 184 -24.23 5.41 -34.15
CA MET A 184 -24.60 4.89 -32.83
C MET A 184 -24.57 5.97 -31.72
N SER A 185 -24.46 7.23 -32.08
CA SER A 185 -24.39 8.38 -31.15
C SER A 185 -25.78 8.96 -30.77
N LYS A 186 -26.87 8.23 -31.01
CA LYS A 186 -28.26 8.67 -30.69
C LYS A 186 -28.87 7.88 -29.56
#